data_44b68955d0d2f88d1824e59416ed5074
#
_entry.id   44b68955d0d2f88d1824e59416ed5074
#
_cell.length_a   1.000
_cell.length_b   1.000
_cell.length_c   1.000
_cell.angle_alpha   90.00
_cell.angle_beta   90.00
_cell.angle_gamma   90.00
#
_symmetry.space_group_name_H-M   'P 1'
#
loop_
_entity.id
_entity.type
_entity.pdbx_description
1 polymer ?
#
loop_
_entity_poly.entity_id
_entity_poly.type
_entity_poly.pdbx_seq_one_letter_code
_entity_poly.pdbx_strand_id
1 'polypeptide(L)'
;ESSNISDKYYEPPLMQVIPSACEACEEKGYEVSNMCKGCLAHPCMEVCPKGAISMVNGRSYIDQTKCIKCGKCKSACPYDAISQKTRPCAKACGVGAIETDNMGRAHINNDKCVSCGMCMVNCPFGAISDKSQIFQLARALSEGDEIIAEIAPAFVGQFGDNITPRNLKAALRELGFAEMYEVALGADIGAISEAHHYVEKVTTGELPFLLTSCCPSWAMMAKKFFPDMIDQIS
;
A
#
# COMPACT_ATOMS: atom_id res chain seq x y z
N GLU A 1 3.71 -17.18 18.79
CA GLU A 1 2.99 -17.12 17.49
C GLU A 1 3.54 -18.06 16.42
N SER A 2 4.47 -18.95 16.74
CA SER A 2 5.18 -19.74 15.72
C SER A 2 4.78 -21.21 15.65
N SER A 3 3.83 -21.66 16.43
CA SER A 3 3.70 -23.08 16.74
C SER A 3 3.03 -23.96 15.70
N ASN A 4 2.44 -23.49 14.63
CA ASN A 4 1.95 -24.34 13.55
C ASN A 4 1.89 -23.56 12.22
N ILE A 5 3.07 -23.23 11.71
CA ILE A 5 3.22 -22.45 10.48
C ILE A 5 2.88 -23.28 9.24
N SER A 6 3.00 -24.62 9.32
CA SER A 6 2.78 -25.52 8.18
C SER A 6 1.40 -25.41 7.53
N ASP A 7 0.37 -25.20 8.36
CA ASP A 7 -1.03 -25.18 7.89
C ASP A 7 -1.64 -23.77 7.93
N LYS A 8 -0.81 -22.75 8.13
CA LYS A 8 -1.27 -21.39 8.28
C LYS A 8 -1.56 -20.73 6.93
N TYR A 9 -2.81 -20.48 6.66
CA TYR A 9 -3.24 -19.62 5.57
C TYR A 9 -3.38 -18.18 6.04
N TYR A 10 -2.92 -17.25 5.23
CA TYR A 10 -3.08 -15.82 5.51
C TYR A 10 -4.35 -15.30 4.83
N GLU A 11 -5.31 -14.90 5.66
CA GLU A 11 -6.50 -14.21 5.17
C GLU A 11 -6.22 -12.74 4.86
N PRO A 12 -6.90 -12.15 3.86
CA PRO A 12 -6.85 -10.71 3.64
C PRO A 12 -7.31 -9.92 4.88
N PRO A 13 -6.74 -8.75 5.09
CA PRO A 13 -5.73 -8.09 4.29
C PRO A 13 -4.32 -8.68 4.48
N LEU A 14 -3.57 -8.75 3.37
CA LEU A 14 -2.28 -9.43 3.32
C LEU A 14 -1.10 -8.53 3.74
N MET A 15 -1.34 -7.27 4.05
CA MET A 15 -0.29 -6.35 4.51
C MET A 15 -0.13 -6.40 6.02
N GLN A 16 1.12 -6.32 6.49
CA GLN A 16 1.45 -6.29 7.91
C GLN A 16 2.57 -5.28 8.19
N VAL A 17 2.57 -4.75 9.42
CA VAL A 17 3.67 -3.92 9.91
C VAL A 17 4.62 -4.80 10.72
N ILE A 18 5.92 -4.63 10.50
CA ILE A 18 7.00 -5.19 11.31
C ILE A 18 7.32 -4.17 12.41
N PRO A 19 6.88 -4.38 13.66
CA PRO A 19 6.96 -3.35 14.70
C PRO A 19 8.38 -2.91 15.04
N SER A 20 9.34 -3.85 14.96
CA SER A 20 10.76 -3.57 15.25
C SER A 20 11.46 -2.74 14.17
N ALA A 21 10.94 -2.73 12.96
CA ALA A 21 11.48 -1.96 11.84
C ALA A 21 10.75 -0.62 11.63
N CYS A 22 9.65 -0.39 12.36
CA CYS A 22 8.84 0.81 12.20
C CYS A 22 9.46 1.99 12.98
N GLU A 23 9.89 3.03 12.26
CA GLU A 23 10.51 4.25 12.83
C GLU A 23 9.51 5.19 13.51
N ALA A 24 8.25 4.81 13.66
CA ALA A 24 7.20 5.64 14.27
C ALA A 24 7.12 7.07 13.66
N CYS A 25 7.22 7.15 12.33
CA CYS A 25 7.18 8.42 11.60
C CYS A 25 5.99 9.28 12.04
N GLU A 26 6.20 10.57 12.17
CA GLU A 26 5.15 11.52 12.56
C GLU A 26 3.99 11.48 11.54
N GLU A 27 2.76 11.29 12.02
CA GLU A 27 1.59 11.18 11.17
C GLU A 27 1.29 12.48 10.44
N LYS A 28 1.33 13.58 11.18
CA LYS A 28 1.18 14.94 10.64
C LYS A 28 1.93 15.92 11.54
N GLY A 29 2.77 16.74 10.97
CA GLY A 29 3.52 17.76 11.69
C GLY A 29 3.91 18.90 10.79
N TYR A 30 4.36 19.99 11.39
CA TYR A 30 4.95 21.10 10.68
C TYR A 30 6.30 21.43 11.30
N GLU A 31 7.31 21.63 10.47
CA GLU A 31 8.67 21.95 10.90
C GLU A 31 9.21 23.12 10.10
N VAL A 32 10.01 23.94 10.77
CA VAL A 32 10.68 25.06 10.13
C VAL A 32 12.03 24.58 9.58
N SER A 33 12.23 24.73 8.28
CA SER A 33 13.45 24.35 7.58
C SER A 33 14.53 25.44 7.67
N ASN A 34 15.71 25.12 7.16
CA ASN A 34 16.84 26.06 7.05
C ASN A 34 16.56 27.27 6.14
N MET A 35 15.49 27.23 5.36
CA MET A 35 15.09 28.35 4.50
C MET A 35 14.45 29.52 5.27
N CYS A 36 14.17 29.36 6.57
CA CYS A 36 13.61 30.44 7.38
C CYS A 36 14.59 31.63 7.43
N LYS A 37 14.12 32.81 7.03
CA LYS A 37 14.88 34.04 6.97
C LYS A 37 14.77 34.90 8.25
N GLY A 38 13.98 34.46 9.25
CA GLY A 38 13.72 35.27 10.43
C GLY A 38 13.11 36.63 10.08
N CYS A 39 12.17 36.67 9.13
CA CYS A 39 11.59 37.89 8.60
C CYS A 39 10.97 38.78 9.70
N LEU A 40 11.06 40.10 9.56
CA LEU A 40 10.58 41.05 10.57
C LEU A 40 9.07 40.97 10.81
N ALA A 41 8.29 40.71 9.77
CA ALA A 41 6.82 40.65 9.86
C ALA A 41 6.27 39.38 10.53
N HIS A 42 7.07 38.33 10.66
CA HIS A 42 6.69 37.05 11.29
C HIS A 42 5.28 36.52 10.94
N PRO A 43 4.85 36.48 9.67
CA PRO A 43 3.48 36.13 9.31
C PRO A 43 3.04 34.76 9.82
N CYS A 44 3.98 33.81 9.96
CA CYS A 44 3.70 32.49 10.53
C CYS A 44 3.27 32.55 12.01
N MET A 45 3.77 33.51 12.78
CA MET A 45 3.39 33.72 14.18
C MET A 45 2.02 34.39 14.27
N GLU A 46 1.79 35.43 13.46
CA GLU A 46 0.53 36.19 13.43
C GLU A 46 -0.68 35.31 13.11
N VAL A 47 -0.55 34.37 12.15
CA VAL A 47 -1.65 33.50 11.77
C VAL A 47 -1.85 32.29 12.70
N CYS A 48 -0.99 32.10 13.69
CA CYS A 48 -1.06 30.93 14.57
C CYS A 48 -2.13 31.10 15.65
N PRO A 49 -3.28 30.37 15.58
CA PRO A 49 -4.38 30.57 16.53
C PRO A 49 -4.06 30.11 17.96
N LYS A 50 -2.96 29.35 18.13
CA LYS A 50 -2.53 28.80 19.43
C LYS A 50 -1.23 29.42 19.93
N GLY A 51 -0.69 30.41 19.23
CA GLY A 51 0.61 31.00 19.62
C GLY A 51 1.74 29.96 19.74
N ALA A 52 1.66 28.89 18.92
CA ALA A 52 2.62 27.79 18.99
C ALA A 52 3.95 28.10 18.31
N ILE A 53 4.15 29.31 17.75
CA ILE A 53 5.36 29.68 17.02
C ILE A 53 6.05 30.81 17.77
N SER A 54 7.35 30.62 17.99
CA SER A 54 8.24 31.60 18.62
C SER A 54 9.53 31.75 17.83
N MET A 55 10.28 32.81 18.10
CA MET A 55 11.62 33.01 17.53
C MET A 55 12.66 32.41 18.45
N VAL A 56 13.51 31.55 17.90
CA VAL A 56 14.64 30.95 18.60
C VAL A 56 15.87 31.09 17.70
N ASN A 57 16.93 31.70 18.19
CA ASN A 57 18.18 31.92 17.44
C ASN A 57 17.97 32.55 16.04
N GLY A 58 17.07 33.52 15.94
CA GLY A 58 16.79 34.24 14.69
C GLY A 58 15.94 33.46 13.67
N ARG A 59 15.35 32.32 14.06
CA ARG A 59 14.47 31.51 13.21
C ARG A 59 13.17 31.20 13.95
N SER A 60 12.10 31.00 13.19
CA SER A 60 10.86 30.52 13.76
C SER A 60 11.02 29.08 14.27
N TYR A 61 10.43 28.81 15.41
CA TYR A 61 10.34 27.48 16.02
C TYR A 61 8.88 27.16 16.29
N ILE A 62 8.44 25.92 15.98
CA ILE A 62 7.07 25.46 16.23
C ILE A 62 7.08 24.53 17.45
N ASP A 63 6.44 24.97 18.52
CA ASP A 63 6.18 24.14 19.70
C ASP A 63 5.15 23.06 19.36
N GLN A 64 5.59 21.81 19.22
CA GLN A 64 4.74 20.69 18.82
C GLN A 64 3.68 20.35 19.89
N THR A 65 3.90 20.75 21.15
CA THR A 65 2.94 20.50 22.24
C THR A 65 1.71 21.43 22.16
N LYS A 66 1.89 22.64 21.63
CA LYS A 66 0.84 23.64 21.41
C LYS A 66 0.24 23.59 20.00
N CYS A 67 0.97 22.99 19.06
CA CYS A 67 0.60 23.00 17.65
C CYS A 67 -0.59 22.09 17.38
N ILE A 68 -1.68 22.66 16.86
CA ILE A 68 -2.88 21.91 16.44
C ILE A 68 -2.82 21.42 14.99
N LYS A 69 -1.65 21.51 14.36
CA LYS A 69 -1.37 20.98 13.01
C LYS A 69 -2.31 21.50 11.91
N CYS A 70 -2.81 22.75 12.03
CA CYS A 70 -3.77 23.34 11.09
C CYS A 70 -3.18 23.81 9.77
N GLY A 71 -1.86 24.01 9.65
CA GLY A 71 -1.17 24.38 8.43
C GLY A 71 -1.16 25.86 8.05
N LYS A 72 -1.86 26.75 8.76
CA LYS A 72 -1.93 28.18 8.45
C LYS A 72 -0.56 28.85 8.33
N CYS A 73 0.39 28.47 9.21
CA CYS A 73 1.76 29.00 9.20
C CYS A 73 2.52 28.64 7.91
N LYS A 74 2.29 27.43 7.35
CA LYS A 74 2.88 27.03 6.09
C LYS A 74 2.36 27.93 4.95
N SER A 75 1.05 28.12 4.86
CA SER A 75 0.44 28.94 3.81
C SER A 75 0.81 30.42 3.91
N ALA A 76 1.11 30.91 5.12
CA ALA A 76 1.49 32.30 5.35
C ALA A 76 2.98 32.57 5.13
N CYS A 77 3.82 31.55 5.06
CA CYS A 77 5.27 31.74 4.90
C CYS A 77 5.64 32.08 3.44
N PRO A 78 6.14 33.31 3.15
CA PRO A 78 6.47 33.71 1.78
C PRO A 78 7.73 33.02 1.24
N TYR A 79 8.47 32.31 2.10
CA TYR A 79 9.72 31.62 1.76
C TYR A 79 9.56 30.10 1.68
N ASP A 80 8.35 29.56 1.81
CA ASP A 80 8.10 28.13 1.92
C ASP A 80 8.99 27.40 2.96
N ALA A 81 9.41 28.15 3.99
CA ALA A 81 10.32 27.65 5.01
C ALA A 81 9.66 26.69 6.00
N ILE A 82 8.36 26.50 5.94
CA ILE A 82 7.60 25.58 6.81
C ILE A 82 7.13 24.39 5.99
N SER A 83 7.72 23.23 6.25
CA SER A 83 7.37 21.98 5.62
C SER A 83 6.34 21.19 6.43
N GLN A 84 5.48 20.46 5.75
CA GLN A 84 4.58 19.51 6.37
C GLN A 84 5.23 18.14 6.38
N LYS A 85 5.40 17.56 7.56
CA LYS A 85 5.76 16.16 7.73
C LYS A 85 4.51 15.30 7.64
N THR A 86 4.60 14.20 6.94
CA THR A 86 3.54 13.20 6.86
C THR A 86 4.17 11.82 6.85
N ARG A 87 3.53 10.86 7.52
CA ARG A 87 3.95 9.47 7.47
C ARG A 87 3.80 8.95 6.03
N PRO A 88 4.89 8.47 5.37
CA PRO A 88 4.84 8.10 3.96
C PRO A 88 3.81 7.01 3.66
N CYS A 89 3.75 5.95 4.48
CA CYS A 89 2.80 4.85 4.31
C CYS A 89 1.33 5.31 4.47
N ALA A 90 1.05 6.23 5.41
CA ALA A 90 -0.29 6.78 5.59
C ALA A 90 -0.68 7.70 4.43
N LYS A 91 0.26 8.52 3.94
CA LYS A 91 0.06 9.39 2.79
C LYS A 91 -0.25 8.60 1.51
N ALA A 92 0.39 7.44 1.34
CA ALA A 92 0.21 6.58 0.18
C ALA A 92 -1.06 5.71 0.26
N CYS A 93 -1.71 5.63 1.42
CA CYS A 93 -2.88 4.79 1.61
C CYS A 93 -4.16 5.49 1.10
N GLY A 94 -4.64 5.08 -0.08
CA GLY A 94 -5.83 5.66 -0.71
C GLY A 94 -7.14 5.46 0.07
N VAL A 95 -7.19 4.44 0.94
CA VAL A 95 -8.37 4.10 1.76
C VAL A 95 -8.24 4.51 3.22
N GLY A 96 -7.14 5.19 3.60
CA GLY A 96 -6.94 5.67 4.97
C GLY A 96 -6.85 4.55 6.02
N ALA A 97 -6.32 3.39 5.66
CA ALA A 97 -6.22 2.22 6.54
C ALA A 97 -5.01 2.26 7.49
N ILE A 98 -4.09 3.23 7.36
CA ILE A 98 -2.93 3.33 8.23
C ILE A 98 -3.25 4.26 9.40
N GLU A 99 -3.27 3.69 10.57
CA GLU A 99 -3.50 4.34 11.85
C GLU A 99 -2.22 4.35 12.70
N THR A 100 -2.28 4.93 13.88
CA THR A 100 -1.15 5.00 14.81
C THR A 100 -1.44 4.15 16.05
N ASP A 101 -0.52 3.29 16.44
CA ASP A 101 -0.63 2.51 17.68
C ASP A 101 -0.22 3.36 18.91
N ASN A 102 -0.36 2.77 20.11
CA ASN A 102 -0.04 3.42 21.38
C ASN A 102 1.45 3.80 21.54
N MET A 103 2.32 3.24 20.70
CA MET A 103 3.75 3.53 20.67
C MET A 103 4.14 4.50 19.53
N GLY A 104 3.16 5.09 18.85
CA GLY A 104 3.39 6.00 17.73
C GLY A 104 3.73 5.31 16.40
N ARG A 105 3.71 3.97 16.33
CA ARG A 105 4.04 3.21 15.12
C ARG A 105 2.83 3.09 14.20
N ALA A 106 3.09 2.78 12.93
CA ALA A 106 2.03 2.47 12.00
C ALA A 106 1.27 1.20 12.43
N HIS A 107 -0.04 1.26 12.34
CA HIS A 107 -0.95 0.13 12.50
C HIS A 107 -1.89 0.06 11.31
N ILE A 108 -2.13 -1.15 10.79
CA ILE A 108 -3.03 -1.36 9.66
C ILE A 108 -4.42 -1.73 10.18
N ASN A 109 -5.39 -0.87 9.92
CA ASN A 109 -6.79 -1.17 10.18
C ASN A 109 -7.29 -2.17 9.12
N ASN A 110 -7.52 -3.42 9.54
CA ASN A 110 -7.89 -4.51 8.66
C ASN A 110 -9.26 -4.33 8.01
N ASP A 111 -10.18 -3.63 8.67
CA ASP A 111 -11.52 -3.38 8.11
C ASP A 111 -11.49 -2.43 6.92
N LYS A 112 -10.52 -1.51 6.90
CA LYS A 112 -10.32 -0.56 5.81
C LYS A 112 -9.33 -1.05 4.74
N CYS A 113 -8.35 -1.87 5.13
CA CYS A 113 -7.27 -2.29 4.25
C CYS A 113 -7.79 -3.15 3.08
N VAL A 114 -7.30 -2.86 1.89
CA VAL A 114 -7.63 -3.57 0.64
C VAL A 114 -6.43 -4.32 0.04
N SER A 115 -5.36 -4.49 0.79
CA SER A 115 -4.15 -5.26 0.39
C SER A 115 -3.45 -4.75 -0.89
N CYS A 116 -3.55 -3.48 -1.22
CA CYS A 116 -2.98 -2.93 -2.47
C CYS A 116 -1.45 -2.76 -2.47
N GLY A 117 -0.78 -2.89 -1.32
CA GLY A 117 0.68 -2.81 -1.20
C GLY A 117 1.29 -1.41 -1.24
N MET A 118 0.53 -0.33 -1.49
CA MET A 118 1.06 1.03 -1.62
C MET A 118 1.82 1.51 -0.38
N CYS A 119 1.40 1.10 0.81
CA CYS A 119 2.11 1.42 2.05
C CYS A 119 3.49 0.73 2.14
N MET A 120 3.64 -0.46 1.59
CA MET A 120 4.90 -1.20 1.54
C MET A 120 5.89 -0.50 0.62
N VAL A 121 5.48 -0.17 -0.60
CA VAL A 121 6.32 0.52 -1.60
C VAL A 121 6.80 1.88 -1.10
N ASN A 122 5.98 2.57 -0.30
CA ASN A 122 6.29 3.92 0.20
C ASN A 122 6.94 3.93 1.59
N CYS A 123 7.23 2.78 2.20
CA CYS A 123 7.93 2.74 3.48
C CYS A 123 9.45 2.76 3.27
N PRO A 124 10.17 3.86 3.62
CA PRO A 124 11.61 3.93 3.40
C PRO A 124 12.42 3.04 4.35
N PHE A 125 11.77 2.47 5.37
CA PHE A 125 12.40 1.60 6.36
C PHE A 125 12.14 0.11 6.13
N GLY A 126 11.39 -0.25 5.08
CA GLY A 126 10.99 -1.64 4.84
C GLY A 126 10.14 -2.25 5.97
N ALA A 127 9.49 -1.38 6.77
CA ALA A 127 8.73 -1.82 7.96
C ALA A 127 7.34 -2.37 7.63
N ILE A 128 6.94 -2.39 6.37
CA ILE A 128 5.67 -2.97 5.92
C ILE A 128 5.99 -4.01 4.88
N SER A 129 5.46 -5.21 5.08
CA SER A 129 5.62 -6.34 4.18
C SER A 129 4.27 -7.00 3.90
N ASP A 130 4.25 -7.85 2.89
CA ASP A 130 3.17 -8.82 2.69
C ASP A 130 3.27 -9.98 3.69
N LYS A 131 2.18 -10.69 3.83
CA LYS A 131 2.14 -11.97 4.56
C LYS A 131 2.48 -13.07 3.57
N SER A 132 3.77 -13.30 3.35
CA SER A 132 4.28 -14.31 2.42
C SER A 132 4.14 -15.73 2.98
N GLN A 133 3.93 -16.69 2.10
CA GLN A 133 3.88 -18.13 2.41
C GLN A 133 5.16 -18.86 1.98
N ILE A 134 6.29 -18.16 1.92
CA ILE A 134 7.56 -18.73 1.47
C ILE A 134 8.01 -19.94 2.28
N PHE A 135 7.70 -19.97 3.59
CA PHE A 135 8.06 -21.10 4.44
C PHE A 135 7.27 -22.36 4.07
N GLN A 136 5.97 -22.23 3.84
CA GLN A 136 5.11 -23.34 3.42
C GLN A 136 5.56 -23.89 2.07
N LEU A 137 5.89 -22.99 1.13
CA LEU A 137 6.42 -23.37 -0.17
C LEU A 137 7.76 -24.12 -0.04
N ALA A 138 8.71 -23.60 0.73
CA ALA A 138 10.01 -24.23 0.92
C ALA A 138 9.86 -25.62 1.57
N ARG A 139 8.93 -25.78 2.51
CA ARG A 139 8.62 -27.05 3.13
C ARG A 139 8.03 -28.04 2.14
N ALA A 140 7.00 -27.64 1.38
CA ALA A 140 6.37 -28.50 0.38
C ALA A 140 7.36 -28.97 -0.68
N LEU A 141 8.25 -28.07 -1.16
CA LEU A 141 9.36 -28.46 -2.06
C LEU A 141 10.31 -29.48 -1.42
N SER A 142 10.63 -29.33 -0.12
CA SER A 142 11.51 -30.26 0.59
C SER A 142 10.88 -31.63 0.87
N GLU A 143 9.57 -31.68 1.02
CA GLU A 143 8.77 -32.89 1.24
C GLU A 143 8.48 -33.64 -0.09
N GLY A 144 8.76 -33.02 -1.21
CA GLY A 144 8.57 -33.60 -2.56
C GLY A 144 7.13 -33.52 -3.07
N ASP A 145 6.37 -32.58 -2.56
CA ASP A 145 5.00 -32.32 -3.05
C ASP A 145 5.02 -31.89 -4.52
N GLU A 146 3.96 -32.23 -5.27
CA GLU A 146 3.76 -31.73 -6.62
C GLU A 146 3.29 -30.29 -6.60
N ILE A 147 4.18 -29.35 -6.93
CA ILE A 147 3.91 -27.91 -6.88
C ILE A 147 3.91 -27.33 -8.28
N ILE A 148 2.86 -26.61 -8.61
CA ILE A 148 2.70 -25.87 -9.86
C ILE A 148 2.84 -24.37 -9.58
N ALA A 149 3.63 -23.67 -10.39
CA ALA A 149 3.79 -22.23 -10.29
C ALA A 149 2.84 -21.52 -11.26
N GLU A 150 2.08 -20.57 -10.75
CA GLU A 150 1.29 -19.61 -11.55
C GLU A 150 1.98 -18.25 -11.49
N ILE A 151 2.49 -17.79 -12.63
CA ILE A 151 3.32 -16.59 -12.71
C ILE A 151 2.54 -15.44 -13.33
N ALA A 152 2.40 -14.37 -12.56
CA ALA A 152 1.75 -13.13 -13.02
C ALA A 152 2.60 -12.43 -14.11
N PRO A 153 1.97 -11.71 -15.06
CA PRO A 153 2.68 -10.99 -16.14
C PRO A 153 3.71 -9.97 -15.64
N ALA A 154 3.58 -9.52 -14.40
CA ALA A 154 4.50 -8.58 -13.76
C ALA A 154 5.95 -9.10 -13.61
N PHE A 155 6.23 -10.40 -13.89
CA PHE A 155 7.59 -10.92 -13.86
C PHE A 155 8.48 -10.36 -14.99
N VAL A 156 7.88 -9.87 -16.07
CA VAL A 156 8.60 -9.36 -17.24
C VAL A 156 9.49 -8.19 -16.82
N GLY A 157 10.78 -8.29 -17.16
CA GLY A 157 11.79 -7.29 -16.81
C GLY A 157 12.35 -7.38 -15.37
N GLN A 158 11.79 -8.22 -14.48
CA GLN A 158 12.32 -8.35 -13.10
C GLN A 158 13.66 -9.11 -13.03
N PHE A 159 13.92 -10.00 -13.95
CA PHE A 159 15.12 -10.85 -13.98
C PHE A 159 16.12 -10.43 -15.08
N GLY A 160 15.94 -9.25 -15.66
CA GLY A 160 16.73 -8.73 -16.78
C GLY A 160 16.08 -8.96 -18.15
N ASP A 161 16.51 -8.15 -19.13
CA ASP A 161 15.85 -8.05 -20.44
C ASP A 161 15.89 -9.34 -21.30
N ASN A 162 16.83 -10.24 -20.99
CA ASN A 162 17.02 -11.49 -21.73
C ASN A 162 16.30 -12.70 -21.15
N ILE A 163 15.58 -12.53 -20.03
CA ILE A 163 14.87 -13.64 -19.39
C ILE A 163 13.47 -13.76 -19.97
N THR A 164 13.27 -14.88 -20.65
CA THR A 164 11.99 -15.26 -21.26
C THR A 164 11.17 -16.13 -20.29
N PRO A 165 9.84 -16.30 -20.50
CA PRO A 165 9.04 -17.27 -19.75
C PRO A 165 9.64 -18.68 -19.77
N ARG A 166 10.25 -19.08 -20.88
CA ARG A 166 10.91 -20.38 -21.03
C ARG A 166 12.11 -20.55 -20.09
N ASN A 167 12.93 -19.49 -19.93
CA ASN A 167 14.05 -19.51 -18.98
C ASN A 167 13.54 -19.61 -17.53
N LEU A 168 12.50 -18.85 -17.20
CA LEU A 168 11.89 -18.89 -15.87
C LEU A 168 11.30 -20.26 -15.57
N LYS A 169 10.58 -20.87 -16.53
CA LYS A 169 10.06 -22.23 -16.41
C LYS A 169 11.15 -23.25 -16.15
N ALA A 170 12.29 -23.17 -16.86
CA ALA A 170 13.43 -24.03 -16.63
C ALA A 170 14.02 -23.88 -15.24
N ALA A 171 14.20 -22.64 -14.77
CA ALA A 171 14.70 -22.35 -13.43
C ALA A 171 13.76 -22.86 -12.32
N LEU A 172 12.44 -22.70 -12.49
CA LEU A 172 11.47 -23.22 -11.53
C LEU A 172 11.48 -24.75 -11.44
N ARG A 173 11.67 -25.43 -12.58
CA ARG A 173 11.84 -26.89 -12.60
C ARG A 173 13.10 -27.35 -11.87
N GLU A 174 14.21 -26.60 -12.01
CA GLU A 174 15.44 -26.87 -11.24
C GLU A 174 15.25 -26.64 -9.73
N LEU A 175 14.35 -25.74 -9.34
CA LEU A 175 13.97 -25.52 -7.95
C LEU A 175 13.01 -26.59 -7.39
N GLY A 176 12.51 -27.50 -8.24
CA GLY A 176 11.63 -28.59 -7.81
C GLY A 176 10.13 -28.40 -8.11
N PHE A 177 9.74 -27.34 -8.84
CA PHE A 177 8.37 -27.21 -9.30
C PHE A 177 8.08 -28.21 -10.42
N ALA A 178 6.92 -28.83 -10.39
CA ALA A 178 6.47 -29.79 -11.40
C ALA A 178 6.16 -29.08 -12.72
N GLU A 179 5.51 -27.92 -12.68
CA GLU A 179 5.14 -27.16 -13.87
C GLU A 179 5.02 -25.65 -13.57
N MET A 180 4.99 -24.84 -14.64
CA MET A 180 4.75 -23.42 -14.61
C MET A 180 3.73 -23.02 -15.68
N TYR A 181 2.74 -22.23 -15.28
CA TYR A 181 1.77 -21.59 -16.17
C TYR A 181 1.84 -20.07 -16.04
N GLU A 182 1.62 -19.37 -17.14
CA GLU A 182 1.47 -17.93 -17.14
C GLU A 182 -0.01 -17.57 -16.83
N VAL A 183 -0.26 -16.76 -15.81
CA VAL A 183 -1.61 -16.27 -15.46
C VAL A 183 -2.26 -15.54 -16.64
N ALA A 184 -1.46 -14.99 -17.56
CA ALA A 184 -1.96 -14.37 -18.79
C ALA A 184 -2.86 -15.29 -19.61
N LEU A 185 -2.60 -16.62 -19.65
CA LEU A 185 -3.47 -17.58 -20.31
C LEU A 185 -4.88 -17.64 -19.65
N GLY A 186 -4.92 -17.60 -18.33
CA GLY A 186 -6.19 -17.52 -17.59
C GLY A 186 -6.91 -16.20 -17.86
N ALA A 187 -6.16 -15.09 -17.98
CA ALA A 187 -6.72 -13.80 -18.31
C ALA A 187 -7.35 -13.76 -19.71
N ASP A 188 -6.75 -14.42 -20.71
CA ASP A 188 -7.32 -14.53 -22.06
C ASP A 188 -8.64 -15.31 -22.05
N ILE A 189 -8.71 -16.41 -21.30
CA ILE A 189 -9.95 -17.20 -21.13
C ILE A 189 -11.01 -16.37 -20.39
N GLY A 190 -10.61 -15.68 -19.31
CA GLY A 190 -11.47 -14.79 -18.54
C GLY A 190 -12.05 -13.66 -19.40
N ALA A 191 -11.24 -13.03 -20.25
CA ALA A 191 -11.69 -11.96 -21.14
C ALA A 191 -12.79 -12.43 -22.13
N ILE A 192 -12.71 -13.65 -22.63
CA ILE A 192 -13.76 -14.24 -23.49
C ILE A 192 -15.05 -14.42 -22.70
N SER A 193 -14.96 -14.97 -21.48
CA SER A 193 -16.12 -15.16 -20.61
C SER A 193 -16.78 -13.83 -20.22
N GLU A 194 -15.97 -12.83 -19.84
CA GLU A 194 -16.46 -11.49 -19.50
C GLU A 194 -17.10 -10.79 -20.70
N ALA A 195 -16.57 -10.98 -21.92
CA ALA A 195 -17.17 -10.45 -23.14
C ALA A 195 -18.55 -11.05 -23.41
N HIS A 196 -18.71 -12.36 -23.21
CA HIS A 196 -20.02 -13.02 -23.31
C HIS A 196 -20.99 -12.48 -22.26
N HIS A 197 -20.55 -12.36 -21.01
CA HIS A 197 -21.35 -11.81 -19.91
C HIS A 197 -21.79 -10.37 -20.21
N TYR A 198 -20.88 -9.54 -20.76
CA TYR A 198 -21.21 -8.18 -21.17
C TYR A 198 -22.32 -8.16 -22.24
N VAL A 199 -22.19 -9.00 -23.25
CA VAL A 199 -23.20 -9.08 -24.33
C VAL A 199 -24.54 -9.55 -23.76
N GLU A 200 -24.55 -10.57 -22.91
CA GLU A 200 -25.79 -11.11 -22.34
C GLU A 200 -26.49 -10.15 -21.38
N LYS A 201 -25.73 -9.41 -20.56
CA LYS A 201 -26.31 -8.64 -19.44
C LYS A 201 -26.38 -7.14 -19.69
N VAL A 202 -25.34 -6.56 -20.30
CA VAL A 202 -25.27 -5.12 -20.48
C VAL A 202 -25.96 -4.68 -21.75
N THR A 203 -25.75 -5.38 -22.89
CA THR A 203 -26.38 -4.98 -24.16
C THR A 203 -27.89 -5.23 -24.15
N THR A 204 -28.39 -6.14 -23.31
CA THR A 204 -29.82 -6.40 -23.11
C THR A 204 -30.46 -5.44 -22.10
N GLY A 205 -29.68 -4.64 -21.41
CA GLY A 205 -30.16 -3.70 -20.39
C GLY A 205 -30.46 -4.32 -19.03
N GLU A 206 -30.09 -5.57 -18.80
CA GLU A 206 -30.25 -6.22 -17.49
C GLU A 206 -29.28 -5.62 -16.45
N LEU A 207 -28.05 -5.31 -16.84
CA LEU A 207 -27.08 -4.57 -16.03
C LEU A 207 -26.75 -3.22 -16.67
N PRO A 208 -26.58 -2.15 -15.89
CA PRO A 208 -26.22 -0.83 -16.42
C PRO A 208 -24.76 -0.79 -16.94
N PHE A 209 -23.89 -1.60 -16.38
CA PHE A 209 -22.48 -1.77 -16.74
C PHE A 209 -21.92 -3.05 -16.11
N LEU A 210 -20.73 -3.45 -16.55
CA LEU A 210 -19.97 -4.56 -15.97
C LEU A 210 -18.62 -4.06 -15.46
N LEU A 211 -18.21 -4.51 -14.26
CA LEU A 211 -16.91 -4.27 -13.65
C LEU A 211 -16.15 -5.58 -13.60
N THR A 212 -14.87 -5.55 -13.97
CA THR A 212 -14.02 -6.73 -13.94
C THR A 212 -13.39 -6.95 -12.56
N SER A 213 -13.11 -8.19 -12.16
CA SER A 213 -12.58 -8.55 -10.83
C SER A 213 -11.15 -9.07 -10.83
N CYS A 214 -10.40 -8.93 -11.92
CA CYS A 214 -9.03 -9.45 -12.06
C CYS A 214 -8.04 -8.88 -11.00
N CYS A 215 -8.35 -7.75 -10.37
CA CYS A 215 -7.55 -7.18 -9.28
C CYS A 215 -8.19 -7.47 -7.92
N PRO A 216 -7.61 -8.35 -7.06
CA PRO A 216 -8.17 -8.67 -5.74
C PRO A 216 -8.33 -7.45 -4.82
N SER A 217 -7.40 -6.48 -4.92
CA SER A 217 -7.49 -5.23 -4.13
C SER A 217 -8.67 -4.37 -4.57
N TRP A 218 -8.95 -4.32 -5.87
CA TRP A 218 -10.14 -3.65 -6.41
C TRP A 218 -11.41 -4.33 -5.93
N ALA A 219 -11.52 -5.65 -6.08
CA ALA A 219 -12.68 -6.41 -5.63
C ALA A 219 -12.94 -6.24 -4.13
N MET A 220 -11.86 -6.23 -3.32
CA MET A 220 -11.95 -5.97 -1.89
C MET A 220 -12.38 -4.52 -1.58
N MET A 221 -11.91 -3.54 -2.36
CA MET A 221 -12.33 -2.15 -2.22
C MET A 221 -13.82 -2.00 -2.56
N ALA A 222 -14.27 -2.60 -3.64
CA ALA A 222 -15.67 -2.57 -4.03
C ALA A 222 -16.57 -3.17 -2.94
N LYS A 223 -16.23 -4.35 -2.41
CA LYS A 223 -16.98 -4.99 -1.32
C LYS A 223 -17.06 -4.13 -0.05
N LYS A 224 -15.99 -3.41 0.30
CA LYS A 224 -15.93 -2.62 1.55
C LYS A 224 -16.56 -1.24 1.43
N PHE A 225 -16.41 -0.58 0.29
CA PHE A 225 -16.76 0.83 0.14
C PHE A 225 -17.89 1.10 -0.86
N PHE A 226 -18.20 0.13 -1.70
CA PHE A 226 -19.23 0.23 -2.75
C PHE A 226 -20.10 -1.02 -2.82
N PRO A 227 -20.74 -1.44 -1.71
CA PRO A 227 -21.50 -2.69 -1.65
C PRO A 227 -22.65 -2.74 -2.68
N ASP A 228 -23.20 -1.60 -3.04
CA ASP A 228 -24.28 -1.50 -4.04
C ASP A 228 -23.82 -1.83 -5.48
N MET A 229 -22.50 -1.94 -5.71
CA MET A 229 -21.93 -2.28 -7.02
C MET A 229 -21.49 -3.74 -7.15
N ILE A 230 -21.71 -4.56 -6.11
CA ILE A 230 -21.22 -5.95 -6.10
C ILE A 230 -21.87 -6.78 -7.21
N ASP A 231 -23.14 -6.56 -7.49
CA ASP A 231 -23.88 -7.30 -8.51
C ASP A 231 -23.41 -6.98 -9.95
N GLN A 232 -22.65 -5.90 -10.14
CA GLN A 232 -22.05 -5.54 -11.41
C GLN A 232 -20.62 -6.05 -11.58
N ILE A 233 -20.07 -6.79 -10.62
CA ILE A 233 -18.70 -7.33 -10.68
C ILE A 233 -18.74 -8.77 -11.21
N SER A 234 -17.97 -9.01 -12.30
CA SER A 234 -17.83 -10.34 -12.93
C SER A 234 -17.04 -11.32 -12.05
#